data_5e63364c8a86982f591ed0a6bca629e0
#
_entry.id   5e63364c8a86982f591ed0a6bca629e0
#
_cell.length_a   1.000
_cell.length_b   1.000
_cell.length_c   1.000
_cell.angle_alpha   90.00
_cell.angle_beta   90.00
_cell.angle_gamma   90.00
#
_symmetry.space_group_name_H-M   'P 1'
#
loop_
_entity.id
_entity.type
_entity.pdbx_description
1 polymer ?
#
loop_
_entity_poly.entity_id
_entity_poly.type
_entity_poly.pdbx_seq_one_letter_code
_entity_poly.pdbx_strand_id
1 'polypeptide(L)'
;MRKDGKGNGGSRVELQKEIVRVCKALNSEGVKYVVVGGCAVILHGYYRTTHDIDLLVDSSVENISRLKKAFQELFKSDEISEIRDADIDQYAVVRFAPESEEIVIDMIGKIGTIDFKTAIQDIEEIEVEGIKIPVCGLSTLIETKKGIRPKDKEDLLFLIGKKEYLGKN
;
A
#
# COMPACT_ATOMS: atom_id res chain seq x y z
N MET A 1 -29.64 -14.17 23.42
CA MET A 1 -29.48 -12.76 23.02
C MET A 1 -28.42 -12.70 21.93
N ARG A 2 -28.85 -12.67 20.68
CA ARG A 2 -27.95 -12.63 19.51
C ARG A 2 -27.46 -11.19 19.35
N LYS A 3 -26.13 -10.98 19.47
CA LYS A 3 -25.52 -9.69 19.09
C LYS A 3 -25.42 -9.68 17.57
N ASP A 4 -26.28 -8.87 17.00
CA ASP A 4 -26.35 -8.64 15.57
C ASP A 4 -25.03 -8.07 15.04
N GLY A 5 -24.59 -8.62 13.91
CA GLY A 5 -23.39 -8.24 13.22
C GLY A 5 -23.40 -6.75 12.83
N LYS A 6 -22.51 -5.98 13.41
CA LYS A 6 -22.14 -4.68 12.85
C LYS A 6 -21.31 -4.95 11.60
N GLY A 7 -21.89 -4.57 10.50
CA GLY A 7 -21.48 -4.96 9.19
C GLY A 7 -20.10 -4.45 8.78
N ASN A 8 -19.55 -5.20 7.87
CA ASN A 8 -18.33 -5.03 7.07
C ASN A 8 -18.12 -3.63 6.43
N GLY A 9 -19.10 -2.73 6.48
CA GLY A 9 -19.00 -1.38 5.93
C GLY A 9 -18.12 -0.42 6.76
N GLY A 10 -18.05 -0.58 8.07
CA GLY A 10 -17.25 0.27 8.95
C GLY A 10 -15.74 0.10 8.71
N SER A 11 -15.28 -1.14 8.56
CA SER A 11 -13.85 -1.43 8.40
C SER A 11 -13.29 -0.96 7.04
N ARG A 12 -14.09 -0.96 5.97
CA ARG A 12 -13.67 -0.47 4.65
C ARG A 12 -13.56 1.04 4.60
N VAL A 13 -14.53 1.75 5.18
CA VAL A 13 -14.53 3.22 5.25
C VAL A 13 -13.34 3.70 6.09
N GLU A 14 -13.00 2.99 7.17
CA GLU A 14 -11.85 3.33 8.00
C GLU A 14 -10.54 3.10 7.27
N LEU A 15 -10.37 1.97 6.59
CA LEU A 15 -9.18 1.69 5.77
C LEU A 15 -9.00 2.73 4.67
N GLN A 16 -10.08 3.13 3.98
CA GLN A 16 -10.02 4.16 2.94
C GLN A 16 -9.54 5.50 3.51
N LYS A 17 -10.04 5.90 4.68
CA LYS A 17 -9.59 7.12 5.38
C LYS A 17 -8.12 7.04 5.74
N GLU A 18 -7.66 5.89 6.24
CA GLU A 18 -6.26 5.67 6.59
C GLU A 18 -5.34 5.74 5.36
N ILE A 19 -5.72 5.11 4.26
CA ILE A 19 -4.97 5.17 3.00
C ILE A 19 -4.86 6.63 2.53
N VAL A 20 -5.96 7.37 2.52
CA VAL A 20 -5.98 8.78 2.12
C VAL A 20 -5.07 9.62 3.02
N ARG A 21 -5.17 9.44 4.34
CA ARG A 21 -4.39 10.16 5.34
C ARG A 21 -2.88 9.91 5.17
N VAL A 22 -2.49 8.66 5.03
CA VAL A 22 -1.09 8.27 4.83
C VAL A 22 -0.56 8.79 3.49
N CYS A 23 -1.28 8.57 2.40
CA CYS A 23 -0.86 9.02 1.07
C CYS A 23 -0.78 10.55 0.97
N LYS A 24 -1.69 11.28 1.63
CA LYS A 24 -1.61 12.74 1.71
C LYS A 24 -0.33 13.21 2.38
N ALA A 25 0.05 12.60 3.51
CA ALA A 25 1.29 12.94 4.21
C ALA A 25 2.53 12.63 3.34
N LEU A 26 2.57 11.47 2.70
CA LEU A 26 3.66 11.07 1.81
C LEU A 26 3.80 12.03 0.61
N ASN A 27 2.66 12.38 -0.02
CA ASN A 27 2.64 13.30 -1.15
C ASN A 27 3.14 14.70 -0.75
N SER A 28 2.77 15.19 0.45
CA SER A 28 3.19 16.52 0.95
C SER A 28 4.70 16.63 1.13
N GLU A 29 5.36 15.53 1.49
CA GLU A 29 6.83 15.47 1.63
C GLU A 29 7.55 15.04 0.35
N GLY A 30 6.83 14.82 -0.74
CA GLY A 30 7.39 14.38 -2.02
C GLY A 30 8.04 13.00 -1.96
N VAL A 31 7.49 12.10 -1.14
CA VAL A 31 7.96 10.71 -1.02
C VAL A 31 7.65 9.95 -2.30
N LYS A 32 8.62 9.18 -2.76
CA LYS A 32 8.49 8.27 -3.90
C LYS A 32 8.03 6.90 -3.39
N TYR A 33 6.80 6.55 -3.71
CA TYR A 33 6.17 5.29 -3.30
C TYR A 33 5.12 4.84 -4.31
N VAL A 34 4.73 3.58 -4.24
CA VAL A 34 3.62 2.99 -4.97
C VAL A 34 2.82 2.11 -4.01
N VAL A 35 1.50 2.27 -3.96
CA VAL A 35 0.64 1.37 -3.19
C VAL A 35 0.57 0.03 -3.89
N VAL A 36 0.86 -1.03 -3.14
CA VAL A 36 0.88 -2.43 -3.60
C VAL A 36 -0.01 -3.30 -2.69
N GLY A 37 0.06 -4.60 -2.83
CA GLY A 37 -0.60 -5.54 -1.93
C GLY A 37 -2.12 -5.46 -1.94
N GLY A 38 -2.73 -5.77 -0.81
CA GLY A 38 -4.19 -5.80 -0.65
C GLY A 38 -4.86 -4.46 -0.86
N CYS A 39 -4.23 -3.37 -0.43
CA CYS A 39 -4.75 -2.02 -0.64
C CYS A 39 -4.84 -1.67 -2.12
N ALA A 40 -3.83 -2.03 -2.92
CA ALA A 40 -3.86 -1.81 -4.37
C ALA A 40 -5.02 -2.58 -5.02
N VAL A 41 -5.23 -3.83 -4.64
CA VAL A 41 -6.34 -4.65 -5.16
C VAL A 41 -7.70 -4.04 -4.83
N ILE A 42 -7.86 -3.50 -3.61
CA ILE A 42 -9.07 -2.79 -3.19
C ILE A 42 -9.26 -1.50 -3.99
N LEU A 43 -8.21 -0.73 -4.22
CA LEU A 43 -8.24 0.50 -5.00
C LEU A 43 -8.57 0.24 -6.48
N HIS A 44 -8.19 -0.93 -7.00
CA HIS A 44 -8.63 -1.40 -8.32
C HIS A 44 -10.09 -1.87 -8.37
N GLY A 45 -10.80 -1.88 -7.24
CA GLY A 45 -12.24 -2.15 -7.19
C GLY A 45 -12.62 -3.53 -6.66
N TYR A 46 -11.68 -4.34 -6.19
CA TYR A 46 -12.01 -5.63 -5.59
C TYR A 46 -12.55 -5.47 -4.16
N TYR A 47 -13.65 -6.15 -3.88
CA TYR A 47 -14.26 -6.13 -2.56
C TYR A 47 -13.62 -7.20 -1.66
N ARG A 48 -12.64 -6.78 -0.86
CA ARG A 48 -11.98 -7.61 0.14
C ARG A 48 -11.54 -6.77 1.35
N THR A 49 -11.10 -7.44 2.40
CA THR A 49 -10.50 -6.79 3.57
C THR A 49 -8.98 -6.92 3.54
N THR A 50 -8.30 -5.92 4.08
CA THR A 50 -6.89 -5.95 4.45
C THR A 50 -6.69 -5.13 5.71
N HIS A 51 -5.63 -5.43 6.46
CA HIS A 51 -5.32 -4.74 7.72
C HIS A 51 -4.09 -3.84 7.59
N ASP A 52 -3.27 -4.08 6.56
CA ASP A 52 -1.99 -3.43 6.39
C ASP A 52 -2.01 -2.56 5.14
N ILE A 53 -1.30 -1.44 5.18
CA ILE A 53 -1.02 -0.61 4.00
C ILE A 53 0.36 -0.98 3.50
N ASP A 54 0.44 -1.57 2.31
CA ASP A 54 1.68 -2.00 1.70
C ASP A 54 2.19 -0.92 0.74
N LEU A 55 3.38 -0.41 0.97
CA LEU A 55 4.05 0.62 0.19
C LEU A 55 5.36 0.09 -0.39
N LEU A 56 5.46 0.02 -1.70
CA LEU A 56 6.73 -0.18 -2.39
C LEU A 56 7.40 1.19 -2.51
N VAL A 57 8.57 1.35 -1.91
CA VAL A 57 9.23 2.64 -1.78
C VAL A 57 10.59 2.67 -2.50
N ASP A 58 10.96 3.84 -3.02
CA ASP A 58 12.33 4.10 -3.43
C ASP A 58 13.23 4.12 -2.18
N SER A 59 14.22 3.23 -2.13
CA SER A 59 15.09 3.00 -0.97
C SER A 59 16.25 3.98 -0.86
N SER A 60 16.32 5.02 -1.71
CA SER A 60 17.35 6.04 -1.58
C SER A 60 17.28 6.75 -0.22
N VAL A 61 18.44 7.08 0.35
CA VAL A 61 18.54 7.73 1.66
C VAL A 61 17.70 9.01 1.71
N GLU A 62 17.72 9.79 0.64
CA GLU A 62 16.91 11.01 0.54
C GLU A 62 15.41 10.71 0.64
N ASN A 63 14.93 9.69 -0.07
CA ASN A 63 13.52 9.32 -0.04
C ASN A 63 13.09 8.75 1.31
N ILE A 64 13.93 7.93 1.94
CA ILE A 64 13.66 7.39 3.29
C ILE A 64 13.63 8.53 4.32
N SER A 65 14.51 9.53 4.19
CA SER A 65 14.46 10.72 5.05
C SER A 65 13.14 11.47 4.93
N ARG A 66 12.64 11.67 3.70
CA ARG A 66 11.32 12.30 3.45
C ARG A 66 10.17 11.47 4.03
N LEU A 67 10.22 10.15 3.86
CA LEU A 67 9.23 9.23 4.42
C LEU A 67 9.19 9.31 5.95
N LYS A 68 10.34 9.28 6.60
CA LYS A 68 10.43 9.42 8.05
C LYS A 68 9.83 10.74 8.53
N LYS A 69 10.15 11.84 7.85
CA LYS A 69 9.58 13.15 8.17
C LYS A 69 8.06 13.15 8.03
N ALA A 70 7.52 12.60 6.94
CA ALA A 70 6.08 12.47 6.73
C ALA A 70 5.39 11.71 7.88
N PHE A 71 5.97 10.61 8.32
CA PHE A 71 5.40 9.80 9.39
C PHE A 71 5.57 10.42 10.77
N GLN A 72 6.69 11.09 11.06
CA GLN A 72 6.87 11.86 12.29
C GLN A 72 5.79 12.94 12.43
N GLU A 73 5.52 13.66 11.36
CA GLU A 73 4.49 14.71 11.35
C GLU A 73 3.07 14.13 11.45
N LEU A 74 2.80 13.04 10.72
CA LEU A 74 1.48 12.40 10.70
C LEU A 74 1.10 11.79 12.04
N PHE A 75 2.00 11.02 12.64
CA PHE A 75 1.76 10.26 13.87
C PHE A 75 2.18 11.01 15.14
N LYS A 76 2.80 12.19 15.00
CA LYS A 76 3.32 12.99 16.12
C LYS A 76 4.24 12.17 17.04
N SER A 77 5.06 11.32 16.44
CA SER A 77 5.92 10.36 17.12
C SER A 77 7.26 10.23 16.41
N ASP A 78 8.33 9.99 17.17
CA ASP A 78 9.66 9.73 16.66
C ASP A 78 9.96 8.22 16.47
N GLU A 79 8.98 7.34 16.71
CA GLU A 79 9.14 5.88 16.59
C GLU A 79 9.69 5.44 15.23
N ILE A 80 9.29 6.13 14.15
CA ILE A 80 9.80 5.84 12.80
C ILE A 80 11.32 6.02 12.69
N SER A 81 11.95 6.80 13.57
CA SER A 81 13.39 7.03 13.58
C SER A 81 14.19 5.78 13.98
N GLU A 82 13.56 4.80 14.64
CA GLU A 82 14.19 3.53 14.99
C GLU A 82 14.51 2.68 13.73
N ILE A 83 13.78 2.91 12.64
CA ILE A 83 14.04 2.27 11.36
C ILE A 83 15.27 2.92 10.72
N ARG A 84 16.30 2.13 10.44
CA ARG A 84 17.52 2.60 9.77
C ARG A 84 17.27 2.75 8.27
N ASP A 85 18.00 3.64 7.63
CA ASP A 85 17.84 3.91 6.19
C ASP A 85 18.11 2.66 5.32
N ALA A 86 19.07 1.81 5.76
CA ALA A 86 19.42 0.58 5.05
C ALA A 86 18.40 -0.56 5.25
N ASP A 87 17.48 -0.48 6.20
CA ASP A 87 16.58 -1.58 6.53
C ASP A 87 15.65 -1.93 5.37
N ILE A 88 15.22 -0.95 4.58
CA ILE A 88 14.34 -1.15 3.42
C ILE A 88 15.01 -2.00 2.33
N ASP A 89 16.32 -1.87 2.13
CA ASP A 89 17.07 -2.70 1.18
C ASP A 89 17.48 -4.04 1.79
N GLN A 90 17.70 -4.07 3.10
CA GLN A 90 18.22 -5.25 3.80
C GLN A 90 17.13 -6.28 4.09
N TYR A 91 15.91 -5.85 4.38
CA TYR A 91 14.80 -6.71 4.76
C TYR A 91 13.71 -6.73 3.69
N ALA A 92 13.04 -7.87 3.53
CA ALA A 92 11.94 -8.02 2.58
C ALA A 92 10.78 -7.05 2.87
N VAL A 93 10.49 -6.84 4.15
CA VAL A 93 9.44 -5.93 4.63
C VAL A 93 9.92 -5.26 5.90
N VAL A 94 9.75 -3.96 5.99
CA VAL A 94 9.96 -3.18 7.22
C VAL A 94 8.61 -2.68 7.70
N ARG A 95 8.17 -3.20 8.83
CA ARG A 95 6.86 -2.89 9.42
C ARG A 95 6.94 -1.71 10.37
N PHE A 96 6.04 -0.76 10.17
CA PHE A 96 5.80 0.36 11.09
C PHE A 96 4.37 0.29 11.63
N ALA A 97 4.25 0.19 12.93
CA ALA A 97 2.98 0.17 13.66
C ALA A 97 3.11 1.10 14.87
N PRO A 98 2.72 2.39 14.75
CA PRO A 98 2.85 3.35 15.84
C PRO A 98 2.00 2.92 17.04
N GLU A 99 2.54 3.03 18.26
CA GLU A 99 1.83 2.62 19.48
C GLU A 99 0.54 3.40 19.73
N SER A 100 0.44 4.61 19.20
CA SER A 100 -0.72 5.49 19.39
C SER A 100 -1.93 5.14 18.53
N GLU A 101 -1.80 4.27 17.53
CA GLU A 101 -2.83 4.00 16.54
C GLU A 101 -2.86 2.52 16.10
N GLU A 102 -4.03 2.04 15.68
CA GLU A 102 -4.21 0.68 15.17
C GLU A 102 -3.91 0.56 13.66
N ILE A 103 -2.92 1.28 13.17
CA ILE A 103 -2.51 1.22 11.78
C ILE A 103 -1.22 0.40 11.64
N VAL A 104 -1.13 -0.37 10.57
CA VAL A 104 0.09 -1.09 10.19
C VAL A 104 0.48 -0.68 8.78
N ILE A 105 1.71 -0.23 8.63
CA ILE A 105 2.28 0.17 7.33
C ILE A 105 3.50 -0.71 7.07
N ASP A 106 3.47 -1.44 5.97
CA ASP A 106 4.57 -2.26 5.51
C ASP A 106 5.31 -1.53 4.39
N MET A 107 6.56 -1.18 4.66
CA MET A 107 7.46 -0.57 3.68
C MET A 107 8.31 -1.65 3.03
N ILE A 108 8.27 -1.69 1.70
CA ILE A 108 8.85 -2.76 0.90
C ILE A 108 9.79 -2.12 -0.12
N GLY A 109 11.04 -2.56 -0.14
CA GLY A 109 12.01 -2.13 -1.16
C GLY A 109 11.87 -2.91 -2.46
N LYS A 110 11.48 -4.20 -2.35
CA LYS A 110 11.41 -5.11 -3.50
C LYS A 110 10.45 -6.27 -3.25
N ILE A 111 9.68 -6.64 -4.27
CA ILE A 111 8.82 -7.83 -4.30
C ILE A 111 9.30 -8.74 -5.44
N GLY A 112 9.98 -9.83 -5.10
CA GLY A 112 10.63 -10.66 -6.12
C GLY A 112 11.67 -9.86 -6.91
N THR A 113 11.43 -9.64 -8.19
CA THR A 113 12.28 -8.82 -9.07
C THR A 113 11.78 -7.39 -9.24
N ILE A 114 10.63 -7.06 -8.65
CA ILE A 114 9.95 -5.77 -8.81
C ILE A 114 10.39 -4.82 -7.70
N ASP A 115 11.13 -3.80 -8.07
CA ASP A 115 11.49 -2.66 -7.24
C ASP A 115 10.66 -1.42 -7.59
N PHE A 116 10.89 -0.30 -6.92
CA PHE A 116 10.21 0.95 -7.19
C PHE A 116 10.39 1.41 -8.64
N LYS A 117 11.59 1.31 -9.21
CA LYS A 117 11.88 1.73 -10.60
C LYS A 117 11.11 0.91 -11.62
N THR A 118 10.94 -0.36 -11.35
CA THR A 118 10.13 -1.27 -12.19
C THR A 118 8.65 -0.93 -12.06
N ALA A 119 8.16 -0.77 -10.83
CA ALA A 119 6.74 -0.55 -10.55
C ALA A 119 6.23 0.79 -11.13
N ILE A 120 7.03 1.85 -11.11
CA ILE A 120 6.60 3.17 -11.63
C ILE A 120 6.38 3.20 -13.15
N GLN A 121 6.85 2.19 -13.88
CA GLN A 121 6.59 2.08 -15.33
C GLN A 121 5.15 1.65 -15.63
N ASP A 122 4.45 1.11 -14.65
CA ASP A 122 3.08 0.61 -14.75
C ASP A 122 2.31 1.02 -13.47
N ILE A 123 2.06 2.31 -13.31
CA ILE A 123 1.23 2.85 -12.23
C ILE A 123 -0.05 3.44 -12.77
N GLU A 124 -1.09 3.43 -11.94
CA GLU A 124 -2.31 4.18 -12.13
C GLU A 124 -2.44 5.22 -11.00
N GLU A 125 -2.68 6.47 -11.35
CA GLU A 125 -3.07 7.47 -10.36
C GLU A 125 -4.56 7.33 -10.09
N ILE A 126 -4.90 6.87 -8.90
CA ILE A 126 -6.30 6.74 -8.45
C ILE A 126 -6.59 7.89 -7.48
N GLU A 127 -7.61 8.68 -7.80
CA GLU A 127 -8.03 9.77 -6.93
C GLU A 127 -9.06 9.29 -5.91
N VAL A 128 -8.77 9.49 -4.63
CA VAL A 128 -9.67 9.17 -3.52
C VAL A 128 -9.77 10.41 -2.62
N GLU A 129 -10.97 10.93 -2.45
CA GLU A 129 -11.22 12.13 -1.64
C GLU A 129 -10.32 13.33 -2.03
N GLY A 130 -10.07 13.51 -3.32
CA GLY A 130 -9.22 14.58 -3.85
C GLY A 130 -7.71 14.33 -3.73
N ILE A 131 -7.29 13.18 -3.19
CA ILE A 131 -5.88 12.80 -3.07
C ILE A 131 -5.53 11.82 -4.18
N LYS A 132 -4.51 12.14 -4.95
CA LYS A 132 -3.95 11.26 -5.97
C LYS A 132 -3.03 10.23 -5.33
N ILE A 133 -3.36 8.97 -5.53
CA ILE A 133 -2.63 7.83 -4.96
C ILE A 133 -1.96 7.07 -6.10
N PRO A 134 -0.62 6.95 -6.10
CA PRO A 134 0.06 6.11 -7.07
C PRO A 134 -0.15 4.64 -6.72
N VAL A 135 -0.89 3.93 -7.54
CA VAL A 135 -1.25 2.52 -7.33
C VAL A 135 -0.54 1.66 -8.37
N CYS A 136 0.00 0.55 -7.95
CA CYS A 136 0.60 -0.43 -8.85
C CYS A 136 -0.40 -0.86 -9.93
N GLY A 137 -0.01 -0.76 -11.19
CA GLY A 137 -0.87 -1.13 -12.31
C GLY A 137 -1.15 -2.63 -12.38
N LEU A 138 -2.17 -3.00 -13.12
CA LEU A 138 -2.69 -4.37 -13.14
C LEU A 138 -1.63 -5.41 -13.54
N SER A 139 -0.81 -5.10 -14.55
CA SER A 139 0.20 -6.05 -15.03
C SER A 139 1.27 -6.34 -13.98
N THR A 140 1.82 -5.30 -13.37
CA THR A 140 2.84 -5.42 -12.32
C THR A 140 2.24 -6.03 -11.05
N LEU A 141 1.03 -5.63 -10.67
CA LEU A 141 0.35 -6.17 -9.49
C LEU A 141 0.07 -7.67 -9.62
N ILE A 142 -0.31 -8.14 -10.82
CA ILE A 142 -0.46 -9.57 -11.12
C ILE A 142 0.86 -10.32 -10.87
N GLU A 143 1.98 -9.79 -11.33
CA GLU A 143 3.29 -10.40 -11.09
C GLU A 143 3.62 -10.52 -9.59
N THR A 144 3.28 -9.50 -8.79
CA THR A 144 3.51 -9.52 -7.33
C THR A 144 2.65 -10.55 -6.60
N LYS A 145 1.55 -11.00 -7.21
CA LYS A 145 0.57 -11.93 -6.61
C LYS A 145 0.76 -13.39 -7.02
N LYS A 146 1.77 -13.70 -7.81
CA LYS A 146 2.12 -15.09 -8.19
C LYS A 146 2.71 -15.87 -7.02
N GLY A 147 1.91 -16.06 -5.98
CA GLY A 147 2.26 -16.78 -4.76
C GLY A 147 1.34 -17.97 -4.50
N ILE A 148 1.63 -18.70 -3.44
CA ILE A 148 0.86 -19.88 -3.01
C ILE A 148 -0.21 -19.56 -1.95
N ARG A 149 -0.24 -18.32 -1.43
CA ARG A 149 -1.25 -17.93 -0.42
C ARG A 149 -2.65 -17.92 -1.04
N PRO A 150 -3.70 -18.43 -0.32
CA PRO A 150 -5.07 -18.43 -0.83
C PRO A 150 -5.58 -17.05 -1.25
N LYS A 151 -5.29 -16.01 -0.47
CA LYS A 151 -5.66 -14.62 -0.79
C LYS A 151 -5.04 -14.13 -2.09
N ASP A 152 -3.81 -14.53 -2.40
CA ASP A 152 -3.15 -14.16 -3.66
C ASP A 152 -3.83 -14.78 -4.87
N LYS A 153 -4.39 -15.99 -4.74
CA LYS A 153 -5.15 -16.66 -5.82
C LYS A 153 -6.45 -15.93 -6.14
N GLU A 154 -7.18 -15.48 -5.13
CA GLU A 154 -8.42 -14.70 -5.30
C GLU A 154 -8.12 -13.35 -5.94
N ASP A 155 -7.09 -12.66 -5.44
CA ASP A 155 -6.61 -11.41 -6.00
C ASP A 155 -6.23 -11.56 -7.48
N LEU A 156 -5.50 -12.62 -7.83
CA LEU A 156 -5.10 -12.93 -9.21
C LEU A 156 -6.30 -13.10 -10.13
N LEU A 157 -7.31 -13.87 -9.72
CA LEU A 157 -8.51 -14.09 -10.52
C LEU A 157 -9.22 -12.76 -10.83
N PHE A 158 -9.36 -11.90 -9.82
CA PHE A 158 -9.94 -10.58 -10.01
C PHE A 158 -9.11 -9.72 -10.96
N LEU A 159 -7.79 -9.60 -10.73
CA LEU A 159 -6.89 -8.75 -11.50
C LEU A 159 -6.79 -9.18 -12.97
N ILE A 160 -6.70 -10.49 -13.21
CA ILE A 160 -6.66 -11.05 -14.57
C ILE A 160 -7.98 -10.76 -15.29
N GLY A 161 -9.11 -11.03 -14.63
CA GLY A 161 -10.42 -10.77 -15.20
C GLY A 161 -10.63 -9.29 -15.53
N LYS A 162 -10.21 -8.38 -14.65
CA LYS A 162 -10.28 -6.94 -14.89
C LYS A 162 -9.40 -6.52 -16.07
N LYS A 163 -8.17 -7.02 -16.14
CA LYS A 163 -7.24 -6.72 -17.23
C LYS A 163 -7.79 -7.18 -18.58
N GLU A 164 -8.35 -8.39 -18.64
CA GLU A 164 -8.98 -8.93 -19.84
C GLU A 164 -10.20 -8.10 -20.28
N TYR A 165 -11.03 -7.68 -19.33
CA TYR A 165 -12.19 -6.84 -19.61
C TYR A 165 -11.77 -5.49 -20.21
N LEU A 166 -10.78 -4.83 -19.62
CA LEU A 166 -10.26 -3.55 -20.12
C LEU A 166 -9.55 -3.67 -21.48
N GLY A 167 -8.92 -4.81 -21.76
CA GLY A 167 -8.25 -5.06 -23.04
C GLY A 167 -9.21 -5.33 -24.21
N LYS A 168 -10.50 -5.57 -23.94
CA LYS A 168 -11.54 -5.83 -24.96
C LYS A 168 -12.34 -4.58 -25.36
N ASN A 169 -12.15 -3.48 -24.62
CA ASN A 169 -12.81 -2.18 -24.84
C ASN A 169 -11.79 -1.12 -25.23
#